data_f3ccdefa9a8cf6551e95feb38cd1391d
#
_entry.id   f3ccdefa9a8cf6551e95feb38cd1391d
#
_cell.length_a   1.000
_cell.length_b   1.000
_cell.length_c   1.000
_cell.angle_alpha   90.00
_cell.angle_beta   90.00
_cell.angle_gamma   90.00
#
_symmetry.space_group_name_H-M   'P 1'
#
loop_
_entity.id
_entity.type
_entity.pdbx_description
1 polymer ?
#
loop_
_entity_poly.entity_id
_entity_poly.type
_entity_poly.pdbx_seq_one_letter_code
_entity_poly.pdbx_strand_id
1 'polypeptide(L)'
;MIEIESRELADIPVLHAYPVGQKDTPLPCVIFYHGFTSSSLVYSYFAVALAQAGLRVIMPDAPDHGSRFSGDEARRLNQFWQILLQSMQEFTTLRAAIAEENWLLDDRLAVGGASMGAMTALGITARHPTVKCTASMMGSGYFTSLARSLFPPLIPETAAQQNEFNNIIAPLAEWEATNHLEQLGDRPLLLWHGLDDDVVPADELLRLQQALSETGRDKLLTCSWQPGVRHRITPEALDAAVTFFRQHL
;
A
#
# COMPACT_ATOMS: atom_id res chain seq x y z
N MET A 1 20.19 -9.89 -13.10
CA MET A 1 19.73 -8.83 -14.05
C MET A 1 18.22 -8.80 -14.06
N ILE A 2 17.62 -7.63 -14.27
CA ILE A 2 16.17 -7.41 -14.30
C ILE A 2 15.80 -6.61 -15.54
N GLU A 3 14.53 -6.67 -15.92
CA GLU A 3 13.90 -5.81 -16.90
C GLU A 3 12.83 -4.96 -16.23
N ILE A 4 12.72 -3.72 -16.67
CA ILE A 4 11.70 -2.77 -16.19
C ILE A 4 11.09 -2.08 -17.40
N GLU A 5 9.76 -2.05 -17.47
CA GLU A 5 9.02 -1.38 -18.52
C GLU A 5 7.83 -0.60 -17.95
N SER A 6 7.48 0.51 -18.59
CA SER A 6 6.20 1.20 -18.34
C SER A 6 5.15 0.63 -19.28
N ARG A 7 3.98 0.30 -18.77
CA ARG A 7 2.86 -0.21 -19.57
C ARG A 7 1.52 0.14 -18.93
N GLU A 8 0.45 -0.19 -19.59
CA GLU A 8 -0.90 -0.09 -19.05
C GLU A 8 -1.47 -1.49 -18.78
N LEU A 9 -2.12 -1.66 -17.63
CA LEU A 9 -2.90 -2.83 -17.26
C LEU A 9 -4.33 -2.36 -16.96
N ALA A 10 -5.28 -2.76 -17.80
CA ALA A 10 -6.68 -2.33 -17.69
C ALA A 10 -6.83 -0.80 -17.52
N ASP A 11 -6.19 -0.04 -18.40
CA ASP A 11 -6.16 1.42 -18.43
C ASP A 11 -5.49 2.09 -17.21
N ILE A 12 -4.78 1.29 -16.39
CA ILE A 12 -3.99 1.79 -15.26
C ILE A 12 -2.51 1.76 -15.64
N PRO A 13 -1.82 2.92 -15.69
CA PRO A 13 -0.40 2.97 -15.91
C PRO A 13 0.37 2.30 -14.77
N VAL A 14 1.29 1.40 -15.12
CA VAL A 14 2.09 0.64 -14.18
C VAL A 14 3.55 0.63 -14.57
N LEU A 15 4.44 0.58 -13.59
CA LEU A 15 5.81 0.11 -13.76
C LEU A 15 5.82 -1.39 -13.52
N HIS A 16 6.28 -2.16 -14.51
CA HIS A 16 6.36 -3.62 -14.46
C HIS A 16 7.84 -4.04 -14.45
N ALA A 17 8.24 -4.81 -13.44
CA ALA A 17 9.59 -5.30 -13.29
C ALA A 17 9.62 -6.82 -13.06
N TYR A 18 10.63 -7.50 -13.60
CA TYR A 18 10.80 -8.95 -13.52
C TYR A 18 12.26 -9.34 -13.81
N PRO A 19 12.70 -10.57 -13.46
CA PRO A 19 14.01 -11.07 -13.84
C PRO A 19 14.15 -11.19 -15.37
N VAL A 20 15.34 -10.88 -15.91
CA VAL A 20 15.63 -10.94 -17.34
C VAL A 20 15.19 -12.29 -17.95
N GLY A 21 14.50 -12.21 -19.09
CA GLY A 21 14.02 -13.37 -19.83
C GLY A 21 12.79 -14.05 -19.23
N GLN A 22 12.18 -13.49 -18.19
CA GLN A 22 11.01 -14.06 -17.52
C GLN A 22 9.73 -13.22 -17.69
N LYS A 23 9.65 -12.44 -18.76
CA LYS A 23 8.50 -11.58 -19.04
C LYS A 23 7.18 -12.37 -19.05
N ASP A 24 7.16 -13.50 -19.75
CA ASP A 24 5.96 -14.30 -19.94
C ASP A 24 5.95 -15.57 -19.06
N THR A 25 6.86 -15.65 -18.07
CA THR A 25 6.91 -16.74 -17.11
C THR A 25 6.04 -16.41 -15.90
N PRO A 26 5.11 -17.28 -15.46
CA PRO A 26 4.40 -17.07 -14.19
C PRO A 26 5.38 -16.98 -13.02
N LEU A 27 5.27 -15.93 -12.22
CA LEU A 27 6.11 -15.68 -11.05
C LEU A 27 5.24 -15.30 -9.84
N PRO A 28 5.76 -15.47 -8.61
CA PRO A 28 5.17 -14.79 -7.46
C PRO A 28 5.15 -13.27 -7.70
N CYS A 29 4.03 -12.61 -7.44
CA CYS A 29 3.80 -11.23 -7.83
C CYS A 29 3.56 -10.33 -6.63
N VAL A 30 4.19 -9.17 -6.62
CA VAL A 30 3.95 -8.11 -5.65
C VAL A 30 3.37 -6.90 -6.37
N ILE A 31 2.18 -6.44 -5.93
CA ILE A 31 1.70 -5.11 -6.29
C ILE A 31 2.19 -4.15 -5.21
N PHE A 32 3.03 -3.17 -5.58
CA PHE A 32 3.62 -2.24 -4.63
C PHE A 32 3.17 -0.80 -4.92
N TYR A 33 2.56 -0.16 -3.93
CA TYR A 33 1.95 1.17 -4.04
C TYR A 33 2.90 2.25 -3.49
N HIS A 34 3.07 3.33 -4.26
CA HIS A 34 3.91 4.48 -3.89
C HIS A 34 3.23 5.42 -2.88
N GLY A 35 4.00 6.33 -2.30
CA GLY A 35 3.51 7.37 -1.39
C GLY A 35 2.83 8.54 -2.10
N PHE A 36 2.07 9.33 -1.33
CA PHE A 36 1.40 10.54 -1.81
C PHE A 36 2.39 11.54 -2.40
N THR A 37 1.98 12.32 -3.39
CA THR A 37 2.79 13.27 -4.17
C THR A 37 3.99 12.66 -4.91
N SER A 38 4.05 11.33 -5.06
CA SER A 38 5.13 10.61 -5.70
C SER A 38 4.65 9.88 -6.96
N SER A 39 5.34 8.81 -7.38
CA SER A 39 4.98 7.98 -8.52
C SER A 39 5.63 6.59 -8.44
N SER A 40 5.18 5.67 -9.28
CA SER A 40 5.81 4.36 -9.47
C SER A 40 7.29 4.49 -9.86
N LEU A 41 7.63 5.48 -10.69
CA LEU A 41 9.03 5.73 -11.10
C LEU A 41 9.92 6.18 -9.95
N VAL A 42 9.44 7.06 -9.07
CA VAL A 42 10.21 7.51 -7.88
C VAL A 42 10.47 6.34 -6.93
N TYR A 43 9.51 5.43 -6.80
CA TYR A 43 9.61 4.24 -5.96
C TYR A 43 10.20 3.01 -6.68
N SER A 44 10.74 3.17 -7.90
CA SER A 44 11.26 2.07 -8.72
C SER A 44 12.37 1.25 -8.05
N TYR A 45 13.05 1.78 -7.02
CA TYR A 45 14.02 1.04 -6.24
C TYR A 45 13.42 -0.19 -5.53
N PHE A 46 12.13 -0.18 -5.16
CA PHE A 46 11.42 -1.38 -4.73
C PHE A 46 11.25 -2.36 -5.88
N ALA A 47 10.86 -1.89 -7.07
CA ALA A 47 10.75 -2.74 -8.24
C ALA A 47 12.08 -3.45 -8.56
N VAL A 48 13.20 -2.71 -8.53
CA VAL A 48 14.55 -3.25 -8.74
C VAL A 48 14.87 -4.33 -7.70
N ALA A 49 14.74 -4.02 -6.42
CA ALA A 49 15.15 -4.91 -5.34
C ALA A 49 14.30 -6.20 -5.29
N LEU A 50 12.99 -6.08 -5.47
CA LEU A 50 12.07 -7.21 -5.47
C LEU A 50 12.23 -8.08 -6.73
N ALA A 51 12.43 -7.48 -7.92
CA ALA A 51 12.67 -8.25 -9.14
C ALA A 51 14.03 -8.96 -9.12
N GLN A 52 15.07 -8.36 -8.52
CA GLN A 52 16.34 -9.02 -8.24
C GLN A 52 16.19 -10.22 -7.29
N ALA A 53 15.19 -10.19 -6.43
CA ALA A 53 14.84 -11.29 -5.53
C ALA A 53 14.03 -12.42 -6.21
N GLY A 54 13.74 -12.30 -7.51
CA GLY A 54 13.03 -13.32 -8.29
C GLY A 54 11.51 -13.11 -8.37
N LEU A 55 11.01 -11.97 -7.94
CA LEU A 55 9.59 -11.65 -7.93
C LEU A 55 9.19 -10.84 -9.18
N ARG A 56 7.95 -10.97 -9.61
CA ARG A 56 7.31 -10.02 -10.51
C ARG A 56 6.79 -8.85 -9.68
N VAL A 57 6.98 -7.63 -10.17
CA VAL A 57 6.56 -6.42 -9.46
C VAL A 57 5.69 -5.57 -10.38
N ILE A 58 4.52 -5.21 -9.90
CA ILE A 58 3.61 -4.29 -10.55
C ILE A 58 3.46 -3.06 -9.64
N MET A 59 3.80 -1.90 -10.15
CA MET A 59 3.68 -0.65 -9.38
C MET A 59 2.74 0.30 -10.12
N PRO A 60 1.46 0.38 -9.75
CA PRO A 60 0.54 1.32 -10.37
C PRO A 60 0.87 2.76 -9.95
N ASP A 61 0.69 3.71 -10.87
CA ASP A 61 0.52 5.10 -10.49
C ASP A 61 -0.88 5.29 -9.87
N ALA A 62 -0.94 5.82 -8.66
CA ALA A 62 -2.20 6.13 -7.99
C ALA A 62 -3.00 7.18 -8.80
N PRO A 63 -4.33 7.26 -8.62
CA PRO A 63 -5.13 8.34 -9.22
C PRO A 63 -4.50 9.70 -8.94
N ASP A 64 -4.47 10.57 -9.94
CA ASP A 64 -3.86 11.91 -9.92
C ASP A 64 -2.36 11.94 -9.50
N HIS A 65 -1.61 10.86 -9.82
CA HIS A 65 -0.17 10.76 -9.58
C HIS A 65 0.57 10.23 -10.81
N GLY A 66 1.89 10.44 -10.86
CA GLY A 66 2.73 9.95 -11.94
C GLY A 66 2.22 10.35 -13.31
N SER A 67 2.04 9.39 -14.20
CA SER A 67 1.48 9.63 -15.55
C SER A 67 0.00 9.98 -15.56
N ARG A 68 -0.72 9.81 -14.45
CA ARG A 68 -2.14 10.16 -14.27
C ARG A 68 -2.35 11.55 -13.67
N PHE A 69 -1.27 12.30 -13.41
CA PHE A 69 -1.34 13.59 -12.73
C PHE A 69 -2.01 14.65 -13.60
N SER A 70 -3.03 15.30 -13.07
CA SER A 70 -3.82 16.34 -13.75
C SER A 70 -3.10 17.68 -13.90
N GLY A 71 -1.99 17.89 -13.18
CA GLY A 71 -1.28 19.17 -13.09
C GLY A 71 -1.78 20.10 -11.98
N ASP A 72 -2.80 19.71 -11.23
CA ASP A 72 -3.39 20.52 -10.14
C ASP A 72 -3.02 19.96 -8.75
N GLU A 73 -1.93 20.49 -8.17
CA GLU A 73 -1.45 20.05 -6.85
C GLU A 73 -2.43 20.37 -5.72
N ALA A 74 -3.10 21.52 -5.79
CA ALA A 74 -4.04 21.93 -4.74
C ALA A 74 -5.27 21.01 -4.71
N ARG A 75 -5.77 20.66 -5.88
CA ARG A 75 -6.85 19.66 -6.01
C ARG A 75 -6.41 18.32 -5.45
N ARG A 76 -5.24 17.83 -5.82
CA ARG A 76 -4.70 16.55 -5.36
C ARG A 76 -4.60 16.49 -3.83
N LEU A 77 -4.10 17.55 -3.17
CA LEU A 77 -4.00 17.64 -1.71
C LEU A 77 -5.37 17.45 -1.02
N ASN A 78 -6.42 18.06 -1.56
CA ASN A 78 -7.78 17.96 -1.01
C ASN A 78 -8.45 16.60 -1.31
N GLN A 79 -7.90 15.80 -2.21
CA GLN A 79 -8.46 14.51 -2.64
C GLN A 79 -7.69 13.30 -2.10
N PHE A 80 -6.80 13.47 -1.12
CA PHE A 80 -5.99 12.38 -0.57
C PHE A 80 -6.81 11.12 -0.27
N TRP A 81 -7.92 11.25 0.44
CA TRP A 81 -8.74 10.12 0.88
C TRP A 81 -9.55 9.48 -0.24
N GLN A 82 -9.99 10.27 -1.22
CA GLN A 82 -10.63 9.76 -2.42
C GLN A 82 -9.63 9.01 -3.31
N ILE A 83 -8.40 9.52 -3.44
CA ILE A 83 -7.30 8.87 -4.14
C ILE A 83 -6.95 7.54 -3.47
N LEU A 84 -6.83 7.52 -2.14
CA LEU A 84 -6.60 6.29 -1.37
C LEU A 84 -7.71 5.26 -1.62
N LEU A 85 -8.97 5.67 -1.51
CA LEU A 85 -10.13 4.79 -1.73
C LEU A 85 -10.13 4.22 -3.14
N GLN A 86 -9.93 5.06 -4.16
CA GLN A 86 -9.88 4.62 -5.55
C GLN A 86 -8.71 3.65 -5.78
N SER A 87 -7.53 3.90 -5.22
CA SER A 87 -6.38 2.99 -5.32
C SER A 87 -6.69 1.60 -4.76
N MET A 88 -7.42 1.52 -3.64
CA MET A 88 -7.86 0.25 -3.07
C MET A 88 -8.89 -0.46 -3.98
N GLN A 89 -9.83 0.29 -4.55
CA GLN A 89 -10.87 -0.24 -5.46
C GLN A 89 -10.28 -0.77 -6.77
N GLU A 90 -9.25 -0.13 -7.32
CA GLU A 90 -8.56 -0.53 -8.55
C GLU A 90 -7.81 -1.88 -8.40
N PHE A 91 -7.57 -2.37 -7.18
CA PHE A 91 -6.88 -3.64 -6.96
C PHE A 91 -7.53 -4.83 -7.67
N THR A 92 -8.85 -4.91 -7.65
CA THR A 92 -9.58 -6.03 -8.29
C THR A 92 -9.33 -6.06 -9.80
N THR A 93 -9.35 -4.88 -10.43
CA THR A 93 -9.08 -4.71 -11.87
C THR A 93 -7.63 -5.07 -12.20
N LEU A 94 -6.66 -4.58 -11.42
CA LEU A 94 -5.25 -4.93 -11.60
C LEU A 94 -4.99 -6.43 -11.43
N ARG A 95 -5.58 -7.05 -10.39
CA ARG A 95 -5.45 -8.48 -10.17
C ARG A 95 -6.01 -9.30 -11.34
N ALA A 96 -7.16 -8.91 -11.88
CA ALA A 96 -7.75 -9.57 -13.05
C ALA A 96 -6.84 -9.47 -14.26
N ALA A 97 -6.31 -8.28 -14.57
CA ALA A 97 -5.40 -8.07 -15.68
C ALA A 97 -4.09 -8.87 -15.53
N ILE A 98 -3.52 -8.96 -14.32
CA ILE A 98 -2.34 -9.80 -14.05
C ILE A 98 -2.64 -11.28 -14.31
N ALA A 99 -3.84 -11.76 -13.98
CA ALA A 99 -4.27 -13.13 -14.21
C ALA A 99 -4.49 -13.41 -15.71
N GLU A 100 -5.07 -12.48 -16.45
CA GLU A 100 -5.28 -12.58 -17.91
C GLU A 100 -3.96 -12.69 -18.68
N GLU A 101 -2.91 -12.00 -18.20
CA GLU A 101 -1.56 -12.09 -18.76
C GLU A 101 -0.84 -13.41 -18.39
N ASN A 102 -1.44 -14.28 -17.58
CA ASN A 102 -0.84 -15.51 -17.04
C ASN A 102 0.47 -15.27 -16.28
N TRP A 103 0.60 -14.14 -15.59
CA TRP A 103 1.83 -13.76 -14.89
C TRP A 103 1.93 -14.30 -13.47
N LEU A 104 0.84 -14.80 -12.91
CA LEU A 104 0.75 -15.19 -11.51
C LEU A 104 1.02 -16.67 -11.32
N LEU A 105 2.08 -17.01 -10.59
CA LEU A 105 2.40 -18.39 -10.23
C LEU A 105 1.55 -18.85 -9.04
N ASP A 106 0.74 -19.88 -9.20
CA ASP A 106 -0.03 -20.54 -8.12
C ASP A 106 -0.83 -19.56 -7.21
N ASP A 107 -1.42 -18.51 -7.79
CA ASP A 107 -2.12 -17.46 -7.05
C ASP A 107 -1.26 -16.76 -5.96
N ARG A 108 0.07 -16.77 -6.11
CA ARG A 108 1.01 -16.14 -5.17
C ARG A 108 1.08 -14.63 -5.40
N LEU A 109 0.09 -13.92 -4.88
CA LEU A 109 -0.04 -12.47 -4.96
C LEU A 109 0.11 -11.84 -3.59
N ALA A 110 1.01 -10.87 -3.47
CA ALA A 110 1.18 -10.03 -2.31
C ALA A 110 0.93 -8.55 -2.64
N VAL A 111 0.70 -7.76 -1.61
CA VAL A 111 0.62 -6.31 -1.72
C VAL A 111 1.60 -5.65 -0.75
N GLY A 112 2.10 -4.48 -1.12
CA GLY A 112 2.90 -3.66 -0.23
C GLY A 112 2.86 -2.21 -0.64
N GLY A 113 3.42 -1.36 0.18
CA GLY A 113 3.52 0.05 -0.15
C GLY A 113 4.13 0.89 0.96
N ALA A 114 4.31 2.17 0.67
CA ALA A 114 4.86 3.13 1.61
C ALA A 114 3.94 4.33 1.78
N SER A 115 3.76 4.82 3.01
CA SER A 115 2.91 5.98 3.34
C SER A 115 1.47 5.76 2.85
N MET A 116 0.92 6.59 1.98
CA MET A 116 -0.38 6.36 1.33
C MET A 116 -0.46 4.96 0.72
N GLY A 117 0.60 4.48 0.05
CA GLY A 117 0.66 3.14 -0.52
C GLY A 117 0.60 2.02 0.53
N ALA A 118 1.14 2.25 1.73
CA ALA A 118 1.03 1.32 2.85
C ALA A 118 -0.41 1.25 3.40
N MET A 119 -1.09 2.40 3.46
CA MET A 119 -2.53 2.47 3.79
C MET A 119 -3.35 1.71 2.75
N THR A 120 -3.05 1.91 1.45
CA THR A 120 -3.67 1.16 0.33
C THR A 120 -3.50 -0.34 0.51
N ALA A 121 -2.27 -0.80 0.79
CA ALA A 121 -1.98 -2.22 0.98
C ALA A 121 -2.72 -2.83 2.19
N LEU A 122 -2.80 -2.13 3.31
CA LEU A 122 -3.56 -2.58 4.49
C LEU A 122 -5.06 -2.69 4.19
N GLY A 123 -5.66 -1.68 3.54
CA GLY A 123 -7.07 -1.70 3.16
C GLY A 123 -7.39 -2.83 2.18
N ILE A 124 -6.53 -3.06 1.19
CA ILE A 124 -6.67 -4.19 0.25
C ILE A 124 -6.64 -5.51 1.02
N THR A 125 -5.67 -5.70 1.91
CA THR A 125 -5.52 -6.93 2.71
C THR A 125 -6.75 -7.18 3.60
N ALA A 126 -7.30 -6.13 4.16
CA ALA A 126 -8.50 -6.20 4.99
C ALA A 126 -9.71 -6.81 4.23
N ARG A 127 -9.81 -6.59 2.92
CA ARG A 127 -10.98 -6.99 2.12
C ARG A 127 -10.74 -8.12 1.13
N HIS A 128 -9.48 -8.42 0.80
CA HIS A 128 -9.16 -9.39 -0.25
C HIS A 128 -8.40 -10.61 0.31
N PRO A 129 -9.09 -11.73 0.59
CA PRO A 129 -8.47 -12.94 1.16
C PRO A 129 -7.50 -13.64 0.20
N THR A 130 -7.47 -13.24 -1.07
CA THR A 130 -6.53 -13.77 -2.07
C THR A 130 -5.11 -13.23 -1.94
N VAL A 131 -4.91 -12.14 -1.20
CA VAL A 131 -3.56 -11.61 -0.88
C VAL A 131 -2.86 -12.56 0.08
N LYS A 132 -1.67 -13.03 -0.25
CA LYS A 132 -0.93 -14.03 0.54
C LYS A 132 -0.14 -13.41 1.71
N CYS A 133 0.45 -12.25 1.51
CA CYS A 133 1.16 -11.51 2.55
C CYS A 133 1.19 -10.01 2.23
N THR A 134 1.50 -9.18 3.23
CA THR A 134 1.43 -7.71 3.10
C THR A 134 2.59 -7.04 3.83
N ALA A 135 3.23 -6.05 3.17
CA ALA A 135 4.20 -5.17 3.81
C ALA A 135 3.70 -3.72 3.84
N SER A 136 3.50 -3.18 5.03
CA SER A 136 3.08 -1.80 5.27
C SER A 136 4.23 -0.98 5.85
N MET A 137 4.71 0.00 5.07
CA MET A 137 5.85 0.84 5.41
C MET A 137 5.36 2.27 5.71
N MET A 138 5.42 2.73 6.96
CA MET A 138 5.00 4.08 7.38
C MET A 138 3.51 4.39 7.08
N GLY A 139 2.62 3.44 7.33
CA GLY A 139 1.20 3.59 7.01
C GLY A 139 0.30 3.74 8.23
N SER A 140 -0.98 3.58 7.99
CA SER A 140 -2.04 3.45 9.00
C SER A 140 -3.14 2.54 8.47
N GLY A 141 -3.81 1.82 9.35
CA GLY A 141 -5.04 1.09 9.05
C GLY A 141 -6.31 1.77 9.57
N TYR A 142 -6.22 3.03 10.03
CA TYR A 142 -7.32 3.74 10.71
C TYR A 142 -7.67 5.04 9.98
N PHE A 143 -8.33 4.90 8.84
CA PHE A 143 -8.50 5.98 7.86
C PHE A 143 -9.45 7.07 8.34
N THR A 144 -10.61 6.72 8.88
CA THR A 144 -11.64 7.70 9.27
C THR A 144 -11.21 8.59 10.44
N SER A 145 -10.42 8.04 11.37
CA SER A 145 -9.85 8.84 12.46
C SER A 145 -8.70 9.73 11.99
N LEU A 146 -7.81 9.17 11.16
CA LEU A 146 -6.63 9.88 10.66
C LEU A 146 -7.01 11.01 9.69
N ALA A 147 -8.12 10.88 8.95
CA ALA A 147 -8.62 11.90 8.03
C ALA A 147 -8.96 13.25 8.71
N ARG A 148 -9.08 13.27 10.03
CA ARG A 148 -9.31 14.50 10.79
C ARG A 148 -8.05 15.35 10.95
N SER A 149 -6.87 14.75 10.83
CA SER A 149 -5.57 15.41 11.05
C SER A 149 -4.65 15.34 9.84
N LEU A 150 -4.67 14.25 9.09
CA LEU A 150 -3.83 14.05 7.89
C LEU A 150 -4.63 14.41 6.64
N PHE A 151 -4.23 15.45 5.93
CA PHE A 151 -4.88 15.91 4.70
C PHE A 151 -6.41 15.91 4.78
N PRO A 152 -7.02 16.62 5.75
CA PRO A 152 -8.46 16.65 5.87
C PRO A 152 -9.09 17.19 4.57
N PRO A 153 -10.11 16.52 4.00
CA PRO A 153 -10.72 16.96 2.73
C PRO A 153 -11.37 18.33 2.84
N LEU A 154 -11.76 18.70 4.03
CA LEU A 154 -12.17 20.04 4.43
C LEU A 154 -12.05 20.18 5.96
N ILE A 155 -11.95 21.42 6.44
CA ILE A 155 -12.01 21.75 7.89
C ILE A 155 -13.43 22.24 8.17
N PRO A 156 -14.27 21.44 8.86
CA PRO A 156 -15.67 21.80 9.05
C PRO A 156 -15.84 22.91 10.11
N GLU A 157 -16.47 24.01 9.73
CA GLU A 157 -16.83 25.13 10.61
C GLU A 157 -18.35 25.17 10.90
N THR A 158 -19.15 24.45 10.11
CA THR A 158 -20.61 24.38 10.25
C THR A 158 -21.09 22.93 10.30
N ALA A 159 -22.31 22.71 10.79
CA ALA A 159 -22.94 21.38 10.79
C ALA A 159 -23.10 20.81 9.38
N ALA A 160 -23.35 21.64 8.38
CA ALA A 160 -23.44 21.21 6.98
C ALA A 160 -22.08 20.69 6.48
N GLN A 161 -21.00 21.41 6.74
CA GLN A 161 -19.65 21.00 6.39
C GLN A 161 -19.20 19.75 7.18
N GLN A 162 -19.63 19.59 8.43
CA GLN A 162 -19.38 18.37 9.19
C GLN A 162 -20.07 17.16 8.54
N ASN A 163 -21.29 17.32 8.06
CA ASN A 163 -21.99 16.27 7.31
C ASN A 163 -21.30 15.95 5.99
N GLU A 164 -20.84 16.95 5.27
CA GLU A 164 -20.07 16.79 4.04
C GLU A 164 -18.75 16.02 4.30
N PHE A 165 -17.99 16.43 5.31
CA PHE A 165 -16.78 15.73 5.74
C PHE A 165 -17.08 14.25 6.03
N ASN A 166 -18.10 13.97 6.83
CA ASN A 166 -18.48 12.60 7.18
C ASN A 166 -18.87 11.78 5.95
N ASN A 167 -19.58 12.38 4.99
CA ASN A 167 -19.94 11.70 3.73
C ASN A 167 -18.72 11.34 2.87
N ILE A 168 -17.70 12.22 2.84
CA ILE A 168 -16.47 11.97 2.09
C ILE A 168 -15.70 10.80 2.68
N ILE A 169 -15.59 10.70 4.01
CA ILE A 169 -14.78 9.68 4.67
C ILE A 169 -15.54 8.38 4.95
N ALA A 170 -16.86 8.38 4.96
CA ALA A 170 -17.68 7.21 5.31
C ALA A 170 -17.32 5.93 4.50
N PRO A 171 -17.06 6.00 3.17
CA PRO A 171 -16.69 4.81 2.39
C PRO A 171 -15.38 4.14 2.84
N LEU A 172 -14.50 4.89 3.53
CA LEU A 172 -13.23 4.36 4.01
C LEU A 172 -13.41 3.36 5.17
N ALA A 173 -14.50 3.49 5.94
CA ALA A 173 -14.77 2.62 7.08
C ALA A 173 -14.84 1.13 6.73
N GLU A 174 -15.25 0.80 5.50
CA GLU A 174 -15.28 -0.59 5.01
C GLU A 174 -13.89 -1.20 4.78
N TRP A 175 -12.85 -0.38 4.75
CA TRP A 175 -11.46 -0.76 4.48
C TRP A 175 -10.57 -0.68 5.72
N GLU A 176 -11.11 -0.23 6.84
CA GLU A 176 -10.32 0.00 8.07
C GLU A 176 -9.91 -1.31 8.76
N ALA A 177 -8.68 -1.31 9.26
CA ALA A 177 -8.11 -2.42 10.01
C ALA A 177 -8.97 -2.84 11.20
N THR A 178 -9.60 -1.88 11.90
CA THR A 178 -10.44 -2.13 13.08
C THR A 178 -11.56 -3.16 12.80
N ASN A 179 -12.13 -3.12 11.60
CA ASN A 179 -13.22 -3.99 11.21
C ASN A 179 -12.76 -5.33 10.62
N HIS A 180 -11.42 -5.50 10.43
CA HIS A 180 -10.84 -6.59 9.66
C HIS A 180 -9.57 -7.18 10.31
N LEU A 181 -9.42 -7.10 11.63
CA LEU A 181 -8.25 -7.64 12.35
C LEU A 181 -8.07 -9.14 12.08
N GLU A 182 -9.16 -9.88 11.87
CA GLU A 182 -9.11 -11.30 11.51
C GLU A 182 -8.38 -11.50 10.18
N GLN A 183 -8.78 -10.77 9.14
CA GLN A 183 -8.19 -10.87 7.81
C GLN A 183 -6.75 -10.39 7.76
N LEU A 184 -6.40 -9.41 8.60
CA LEU A 184 -5.02 -8.91 8.71
C LEU A 184 -4.10 -9.87 9.46
N GLY A 185 -4.61 -10.57 10.49
CA GLY A 185 -3.81 -11.45 11.34
C GLY A 185 -3.76 -12.91 10.90
N ASP A 186 -4.54 -13.34 9.90
CA ASP A 186 -4.58 -14.73 9.41
C ASP A 186 -3.49 -15.04 8.35
N ARG A 187 -2.69 -14.04 7.98
CA ARG A 187 -1.60 -14.14 6.99
C ARG A 187 -0.38 -13.30 7.39
N PRO A 188 0.81 -13.58 6.80
CA PRO A 188 2.01 -12.81 7.11
C PRO A 188 1.83 -11.32 6.85
N LEU A 189 2.15 -10.49 7.85
CA LEU A 189 2.05 -9.05 7.83
C LEU A 189 3.34 -8.43 8.35
N LEU A 190 3.98 -7.58 7.56
CA LEU A 190 5.09 -6.74 7.99
C LEU A 190 4.60 -5.32 8.26
N LEU A 191 4.85 -4.83 9.47
CA LEU A 191 4.69 -3.42 9.85
C LEU A 191 6.07 -2.81 10.09
N TRP A 192 6.45 -1.85 9.27
CA TRP A 192 7.68 -1.08 9.45
C TRP A 192 7.36 0.41 9.63
N HIS A 193 8.03 1.09 10.61
CA HIS A 193 7.85 2.52 10.82
C HIS A 193 9.10 3.17 11.44
N GLY A 194 9.40 4.40 10.99
CA GLY A 194 10.34 5.28 11.70
C GLY A 194 9.67 5.87 12.93
N LEU A 195 10.29 5.77 14.11
CA LEU A 195 9.67 6.22 15.37
C LEU A 195 9.57 7.75 15.50
N ASP A 196 10.37 8.49 14.71
CA ASP A 196 10.34 9.96 14.68
C ASP A 196 9.59 10.51 13.46
N ASP A 197 8.66 9.70 12.91
CA ASP A 197 7.84 10.08 11.75
C ASP A 197 6.97 11.29 12.07
N ASP A 198 7.17 12.36 11.30
CA ASP A 198 6.55 13.66 11.47
C ASP A 198 5.40 13.93 10.49
N VAL A 199 5.03 12.94 9.69
CA VAL A 199 3.91 13.00 8.73
C VAL A 199 2.80 12.02 9.12
N VAL A 200 3.11 10.72 9.16
CA VAL A 200 2.20 9.69 9.67
C VAL A 200 2.75 9.21 11.01
N PRO A 201 2.10 9.51 12.15
CA PRO A 201 2.63 9.12 13.44
C PRO A 201 2.85 7.61 13.56
N ALA A 202 3.98 7.19 14.14
CA ALA A 202 4.27 5.77 14.37
C ALA A 202 3.21 5.08 15.22
N ASP A 203 2.52 5.84 16.08
CA ASP A 203 1.40 5.38 16.90
C ASP A 203 0.29 4.71 16.07
N GLU A 204 0.16 5.05 14.79
CA GLU A 204 -0.82 4.45 13.89
C GLU A 204 -0.57 2.93 13.69
N LEU A 205 0.68 2.52 13.45
CA LEU A 205 1.02 1.10 13.33
C LEU A 205 1.25 0.42 14.68
N LEU A 206 1.71 1.17 15.71
CA LEU A 206 1.83 0.65 17.07
C LEU A 206 0.46 0.22 17.64
N ARG A 207 -0.58 1.05 17.44
CA ARG A 207 -1.94 0.66 17.86
C ARG A 207 -2.51 -0.51 17.06
N LEU A 208 -2.13 -0.68 15.77
CA LEU A 208 -2.52 -1.85 14.99
C LEU A 208 -1.82 -3.11 15.53
N GLN A 209 -0.53 -3.04 15.83
CA GLN A 209 0.18 -4.12 16.50
C GLN A 209 -0.51 -4.52 17.80
N GLN A 210 -0.83 -3.53 18.65
CA GLN A 210 -1.51 -3.78 19.92
C GLN A 210 -2.87 -4.46 19.71
N ALA A 211 -3.70 -3.96 18.78
CA ALA A 211 -5.01 -4.55 18.50
C ALA A 211 -4.93 -6.01 18.01
N LEU A 212 -3.93 -6.32 17.17
CA LEU A 212 -3.69 -7.69 16.72
C LEU A 212 -3.24 -8.59 17.89
N SER A 213 -2.35 -8.10 18.76
CA SER A 213 -1.88 -8.85 19.96
C SER A 213 -3.02 -9.09 20.95
N GLU A 214 -3.82 -8.07 21.27
CA GLU A 214 -4.96 -8.19 22.20
C GLU A 214 -6.02 -9.19 21.73
N THR A 215 -6.14 -9.37 20.41
CA THR A 215 -7.05 -10.36 19.81
C THR A 215 -6.39 -11.72 19.52
N GLY A 216 -5.10 -11.90 19.88
CA GLY A 216 -4.32 -13.13 19.66
C GLY A 216 -4.04 -13.44 18.19
N ARG A 217 -3.98 -12.39 17.34
CA ARG A 217 -3.82 -12.46 15.88
C ARG A 217 -2.46 -11.99 15.39
N ASP A 218 -1.47 -11.97 16.27
CA ASP A 218 -0.10 -11.50 16.01
C ASP A 218 0.91 -12.61 15.67
N LYS A 219 0.46 -13.85 15.52
CA LYS A 219 1.34 -15.01 15.25
C LYS A 219 2.14 -14.91 13.95
N LEU A 220 1.59 -14.25 12.94
CA LEU A 220 2.20 -14.05 11.63
C LEU A 220 2.64 -12.59 11.41
N LEU A 221 2.63 -11.79 12.48
CA LEU A 221 3.02 -10.40 12.46
C LEU A 221 4.53 -10.25 12.65
N THR A 222 5.16 -9.49 11.77
CA THR A 222 6.53 -9.01 11.90
C THR A 222 6.52 -7.51 12.07
N CYS A 223 7.14 -6.99 13.12
CA CYS A 223 7.25 -5.55 13.35
C CYS A 223 8.72 -5.11 13.32
N SER A 224 8.97 -3.96 12.73
CA SER A 224 10.29 -3.31 12.71
C SER A 224 10.14 -1.81 12.94
N TRP A 225 10.58 -1.36 14.10
CA TRP A 225 10.52 0.03 14.54
C TRP A 225 11.91 0.64 14.52
N GLN A 226 12.10 1.75 13.79
CA GLN A 226 13.43 2.34 13.59
C GLN A 226 13.55 3.70 14.30
N PRO A 227 14.27 3.78 15.45
CA PRO A 227 14.52 5.04 16.14
C PRO A 227 15.34 6.01 15.28
N GLY A 228 15.10 7.31 15.44
CA GLY A 228 15.83 8.36 14.71
C GLY A 228 15.43 8.50 13.24
N VAL A 229 14.41 7.78 12.79
CA VAL A 229 13.95 7.82 11.41
C VAL A 229 12.61 8.54 11.34
N ARG A 230 12.57 9.59 10.48
CA ARG A 230 11.37 10.35 10.12
C ARG A 230 10.61 9.67 8.97
N HIS A 231 9.73 10.39 8.29
CA HIS A 231 8.89 9.88 7.19
C HIS A 231 9.71 9.58 5.92
N ARG A 232 10.47 8.49 5.93
CA ARG A 232 11.29 8.06 4.78
C ARG A 232 11.59 6.56 4.82
N ILE A 233 11.79 5.97 3.65
CA ILE A 233 12.31 4.61 3.52
C ILE A 233 13.83 4.62 3.69
N THR A 234 14.34 3.77 4.57
CA THR A 234 15.78 3.54 4.76
C THR A 234 16.22 2.29 3.97
N PRO A 235 17.52 2.10 3.73
CA PRO A 235 18.01 0.83 3.16
C PRO A 235 17.56 -0.39 3.94
N GLU A 236 17.56 -0.32 5.28
CA GLU A 236 17.12 -1.40 6.17
C GLU A 236 15.62 -1.68 6.01
N ALA A 237 14.80 -0.64 5.77
CA ALA A 237 13.38 -0.80 5.48
C ALA A 237 13.15 -1.53 4.16
N LEU A 238 13.91 -1.18 3.12
CA LEU A 238 13.86 -1.84 1.81
C LEU A 238 14.27 -3.32 1.94
N ASP A 239 15.38 -3.60 2.63
CA ASP A 239 15.88 -4.95 2.85
C ASP A 239 14.88 -5.80 3.66
N ALA A 240 14.23 -5.22 4.67
CA ALA A 240 13.18 -5.88 5.44
C ALA A 240 12.00 -6.28 4.56
N ALA A 241 11.52 -5.39 3.68
CA ALA A 241 10.44 -5.68 2.75
C ALA A 241 10.81 -6.78 1.75
N VAL A 242 12.02 -6.73 1.17
CA VAL A 242 12.51 -7.75 0.23
C VAL A 242 12.63 -9.10 0.90
N THR A 243 13.22 -9.16 2.09
CA THR A 243 13.38 -10.39 2.88
C THR A 243 12.01 -10.99 3.21
N PHE A 244 11.08 -10.16 3.66
CA PHE A 244 9.73 -10.57 4.00
C PHE A 244 8.98 -11.18 2.80
N PHE A 245 8.96 -10.51 1.65
CA PHE A 245 8.27 -11.04 0.47
C PHE A 245 8.91 -12.33 -0.04
N ARG A 246 10.24 -12.45 -0.04
CA ARG A 246 10.94 -13.70 -0.41
C ARG A 246 10.60 -14.88 0.49
N GLN A 247 10.35 -14.62 1.77
CA GLN A 247 10.05 -15.65 2.76
C GLN A 247 8.61 -16.15 2.66
N HIS A 248 7.67 -15.27 2.27
CA HIS A 248 6.23 -15.52 2.39
C HIS A 248 5.51 -15.60 1.05
N LEU A 249 6.20 -15.33 -0.02
CA LEU A 249 5.71 -15.38 -1.38
C LEU A 249 6.58 -16.27 -2.26
#